data_ba0700fc508e1d5a17bcd05a187b5ab1
#
_entry.id   ba0700fc508e1d5a17bcd05a187b5ab1
#
_cell.length_a   1.000
_cell.length_b   1.000
_cell.length_c   1.000
_cell.angle_alpha   90.00
_cell.angle_beta   90.00
_cell.angle_gamma   90.00
#
_symmetry.space_group_name_H-M   'P 1'
#
loop_
_entity.id
_entity.type
_entity.pdbx_description
1 polymer ?
#
loop_
_entity_poly.entity_id
_entity_poly.type
_entity_poly.pdbx_seq_one_letter_code
_entity_poly.pdbx_strand_id
1 'polypeptide(L)'
;MTRMALIDPGKKAPAFTLADQNGETHKLASYAGRPVILYFYPKDDTPGCTQETCEFQAALPGLKNSKAVVLGVSILDEKSKAKFAKKHGVTFPLLADADHAVAEKYGVWQEKARYGRKYMGIVRTTYLIDGEGKVAKRWDKVKVDDHAAEVAAAAAAL
;
A
#
# COMPACT_ATOMS: atom_id res chain seq x y z
N MET A 1 20.05 14.86 6.92
CA MET A 1 18.89 14.05 7.27
C MET A 1 19.11 12.60 6.86
N THR A 2 18.95 11.69 7.79
CA THR A 2 19.11 10.28 7.53
C THR A 2 17.90 9.79 6.74
N ARG A 3 18.13 9.25 5.54
CA ARG A 3 17.11 8.65 4.74
C ARG A 3 16.68 7.33 5.38
N MET A 4 15.38 7.14 5.63
CA MET A 4 14.89 5.87 6.14
C MET A 4 14.95 4.81 5.04
N ALA A 5 15.49 3.66 5.36
CA ALA A 5 15.61 2.55 4.43
C ALA A 5 14.30 1.78 4.30
N LEU A 6 14.13 1.07 3.19
CA LEU A 6 13.09 0.07 3.03
C LEU A 6 13.19 -0.99 4.14
N ILE A 7 12.06 -1.53 4.56
CA ILE A 7 12.00 -2.53 5.62
C ILE A 7 12.24 -3.92 5.03
N ASP A 8 13.26 -4.60 5.50
CA ASP A 8 13.61 -5.93 4.99
C ASP A 8 12.65 -7.01 5.50
N PRO A 9 12.44 -8.08 4.72
CA PRO A 9 11.70 -9.25 5.20
C PRO A 9 12.28 -9.78 6.51
N GLY A 10 11.40 -10.18 7.42
CA GLY A 10 11.77 -10.63 8.76
C GLY A 10 11.78 -9.54 9.82
N LYS A 11 11.78 -8.27 9.40
CA LYS A 11 11.74 -7.13 10.32
C LYS A 11 10.29 -6.74 10.65
N LYS A 12 10.11 -6.13 11.80
CA LYS A 12 8.81 -5.64 12.23
C LYS A 12 8.36 -4.49 11.32
N ALA A 13 7.11 -4.56 10.84
CA ALA A 13 6.52 -3.47 10.07
C ALA A 13 6.24 -2.27 10.99
N PRO A 14 6.64 -1.05 10.61
CA PRO A 14 6.37 0.14 11.42
C PRO A 14 4.87 0.37 11.65
N ALA A 15 4.53 0.76 12.87
CA ALA A 15 3.16 1.11 13.23
C ALA A 15 2.69 2.36 12.47
N PHE A 16 1.41 2.40 12.15
CA PHE A 16 0.81 3.59 11.57
C PHE A 16 -0.65 3.74 12.00
N THR A 17 -1.16 4.94 11.85
CA THR A 17 -2.58 5.28 12.04
C THR A 17 -2.96 6.27 10.94
N LEU A 18 -3.83 5.85 10.02
CA LEU A 18 -4.23 6.67 8.87
C LEU A 18 -5.75 6.55 8.64
N ALA A 19 -6.35 7.63 8.13
CA ALA A 19 -7.76 7.65 7.75
C ALA A 19 -7.95 7.16 6.32
N ASP A 20 -9.06 6.48 6.08
CA ASP A 20 -9.44 6.00 4.76
C ASP A 20 -10.39 6.96 4.03
N GLN A 21 -10.89 6.55 2.87
CA GLN A 21 -11.81 7.33 2.03
C GLN A 21 -13.14 7.66 2.70
N ASN A 22 -13.50 6.96 3.76
CA ASN A 22 -14.74 7.17 4.52
C ASN A 22 -14.50 7.92 5.84
N GLY A 23 -13.27 8.36 6.08
CA GLY A 23 -12.87 9.01 7.33
C GLY A 23 -12.65 8.05 8.49
N GLU A 24 -12.71 6.74 8.25
CA GLU A 24 -12.43 5.74 9.28
C GLU A 24 -10.93 5.58 9.48
N THR A 25 -10.51 5.49 10.73
CA THR A 25 -9.10 5.35 11.10
C THR A 25 -8.68 3.89 11.12
N HIS A 26 -7.51 3.61 10.53
CA HIS A 26 -6.92 2.27 10.50
C HIS A 26 -5.55 2.28 11.17
N LYS A 27 -5.37 1.36 12.12
CA LYS A 27 -4.08 1.12 12.79
C LYS A 27 -3.58 -0.25 12.38
N LEU A 28 -2.29 -0.36 12.06
CA LEU A 28 -1.72 -1.65 11.70
C LEU A 28 -1.97 -2.71 12.78
N ALA A 29 -1.82 -2.33 14.06
CA ALA A 29 -2.03 -3.24 15.19
C ALA A 29 -3.43 -3.86 15.25
N SER A 30 -4.43 -3.21 14.67
CA SER A 30 -5.81 -3.72 14.64
C SER A 30 -5.96 -4.94 13.74
N TYR A 31 -4.99 -5.22 12.89
CA TYR A 31 -5.00 -6.35 11.96
C TYR A 31 -4.12 -7.51 12.43
N ALA A 32 -3.68 -7.50 13.69
CA ALA A 32 -2.90 -8.60 14.26
C ALA A 32 -3.63 -9.94 14.07
N GLY A 33 -2.89 -10.97 13.66
CA GLY A 33 -3.44 -12.29 13.36
C GLY A 33 -3.91 -12.46 11.92
N ARG A 34 -3.84 -11.42 11.10
CA ARG A 34 -4.25 -11.44 9.69
C ARG A 34 -3.11 -10.96 8.79
N PRO A 35 -2.92 -11.57 7.62
CA PRO A 35 -1.98 -11.01 6.64
C PRO A 35 -2.46 -9.65 6.17
N VAL A 36 -1.53 -8.69 6.00
CA VAL A 36 -1.83 -7.36 5.48
C VAL A 36 -1.03 -7.13 4.21
N ILE A 37 -1.73 -6.84 3.13
CA ILE A 37 -1.11 -6.38 1.89
C ILE A 37 -1.16 -4.86 1.92
N LEU A 38 0.00 -4.24 2.11
CA LEU A 38 0.14 -2.79 2.19
C LEU A 38 0.89 -2.31 0.96
N TYR A 39 0.17 -1.70 0.01
CA TYR A 39 0.81 -1.21 -1.20
C TYR A 39 0.85 0.31 -1.22
N PHE A 40 2.02 0.84 -1.51
CA PHE A 40 2.26 2.29 -1.65
C PHE A 40 2.24 2.63 -3.13
N TYR A 41 1.43 3.62 -3.50
CA TYR A 41 1.31 4.06 -4.89
C TYR A 41 1.44 5.58 -4.98
N PRO A 42 1.98 6.11 -6.11
CA PRO A 42 2.30 7.52 -6.19
C PRO A 42 1.11 8.48 -6.15
N LYS A 43 0.03 8.22 -6.88
CA LYS A 43 -1.03 9.21 -7.03
C LYS A 43 -2.36 8.60 -7.48
N ASP A 44 -3.46 8.97 -6.80
CA ASP A 44 -4.81 8.53 -7.16
C ASP A 44 -5.14 8.90 -8.62
N ASP A 45 -5.91 8.02 -9.26
CA ASP A 45 -6.49 8.22 -10.58
C ASP A 45 -5.48 8.47 -11.72
N THR A 46 -4.25 7.96 -11.55
CA THR A 46 -3.27 7.86 -12.64
C THR A 46 -3.35 6.46 -13.26
N PRO A 47 -2.97 6.27 -14.54
CA PRO A 47 -3.18 4.98 -15.22
C PRO A 47 -2.61 3.76 -14.49
N GLY A 48 -1.34 3.81 -14.09
CA GLY A 48 -0.70 2.69 -13.39
C GLY A 48 -1.29 2.44 -12.01
N CYS A 49 -1.58 3.49 -11.25
CA CYS A 49 -2.17 3.37 -9.91
C CYS A 49 -3.61 2.87 -10.00
N THR A 50 -4.37 3.30 -11.00
CA THR A 50 -5.72 2.82 -11.24
C THR A 50 -5.72 1.33 -11.58
N GLN A 51 -4.84 0.90 -12.47
CA GLN A 51 -4.69 -0.51 -12.84
C GLN A 51 -4.36 -1.36 -11.62
N GLU A 52 -3.36 -0.96 -10.84
CA GLU A 52 -2.95 -1.68 -9.63
C GLU A 52 -4.09 -1.83 -8.64
N THR A 53 -4.78 -0.74 -8.36
CA THR A 53 -5.90 -0.70 -7.41
C THR A 53 -7.06 -1.58 -7.89
N CYS A 54 -7.42 -1.50 -9.16
CA CYS A 54 -8.49 -2.31 -9.73
C CYS A 54 -8.13 -3.81 -9.74
N GLU A 55 -6.87 -4.15 -9.98
CA GLU A 55 -6.42 -5.53 -9.94
C GLU A 55 -6.43 -6.10 -8.51
N PHE A 56 -6.06 -5.29 -7.49
CA PHE A 56 -6.23 -5.70 -6.10
C PHE A 56 -7.71 -5.89 -5.74
N GLN A 57 -8.58 -5.00 -6.21
CA GLN A 57 -10.02 -5.15 -5.98
C GLN A 57 -10.53 -6.47 -6.57
N ALA A 58 -10.10 -6.81 -7.78
CA ALA A 58 -10.46 -8.06 -8.44
C ALA A 58 -9.92 -9.29 -7.71
N ALA A 59 -8.82 -9.15 -6.98
CA ALA A 59 -8.20 -10.25 -6.23
C ALA A 59 -8.87 -10.52 -4.87
N LEU A 60 -9.73 -9.63 -4.37
CA LEU A 60 -10.34 -9.76 -3.03
C LEU A 60 -11.08 -11.09 -2.81
N PRO A 61 -11.90 -11.62 -3.76
CA PRO A 61 -12.57 -12.88 -3.52
C PRO A 61 -11.61 -14.04 -3.22
N GLY A 62 -10.45 -14.06 -3.87
CA GLY A 62 -9.42 -15.08 -3.65
C GLY A 62 -8.69 -14.97 -2.32
N LEU A 63 -8.85 -13.85 -1.60
CA LEU A 63 -8.20 -13.61 -0.32
C LEU A 63 -9.07 -13.95 0.89
N LYS A 64 -10.34 -14.30 0.71
CA LYS A 64 -11.27 -14.57 1.82
C LYS A 64 -10.77 -15.64 2.77
N ASN A 65 -10.26 -16.74 2.25
CA ASN A 65 -9.82 -17.87 3.08
C ASN A 65 -8.58 -17.55 3.90
N SER A 66 -7.70 -16.72 3.40
CA SER A 66 -6.48 -16.30 4.12
C SER A 66 -6.76 -15.18 5.13
N LYS A 67 -7.94 -14.55 5.07
CA LYS A 67 -8.33 -13.38 5.86
C LYS A 67 -7.40 -12.18 5.62
N ALA A 68 -6.70 -12.16 4.50
CA ALA A 68 -5.79 -11.07 4.15
C ALA A 68 -6.55 -9.76 3.94
N VAL A 69 -5.96 -8.67 4.40
CA VAL A 69 -6.49 -7.31 4.25
C VAL A 69 -5.66 -6.60 3.20
N VAL A 70 -6.30 -5.84 2.32
CA VAL A 70 -5.60 -4.98 1.35
C VAL A 70 -5.76 -3.53 1.80
N LEU A 71 -4.64 -2.83 1.93
CA LEU A 71 -4.58 -1.41 2.27
C LEU A 71 -3.72 -0.69 1.24
N GLY A 72 -4.31 0.29 0.53
CA GLY A 72 -3.55 1.13 -0.40
C GLY A 72 -3.19 2.44 0.30
N VAL A 73 -1.98 2.94 0.08
CA VAL A 73 -1.49 4.17 0.70
C VAL A 73 -0.89 5.11 -0.32
N SER A 74 -1.32 6.37 -0.31
CA SER A 74 -0.67 7.44 -1.06
C SER A 74 -0.83 8.77 -0.33
N ILE A 75 -0.19 9.83 -0.84
CA ILE A 75 -0.09 11.12 -0.14
C ILE A 75 -1.27 12.06 -0.37
N LEU A 76 -2.23 11.71 -1.22
CA LEU A 76 -3.41 12.56 -1.41
C LEU A 76 -4.40 12.38 -0.25
N ASP A 77 -5.26 13.37 -0.06
CA ASP A 77 -6.18 13.41 1.09
C ASP A 77 -7.38 12.47 0.96
N GLU A 78 -8.23 12.43 2.01
CA GLU A 78 -9.40 11.56 2.03
C GLU A 78 -10.40 11.90 0.93
N LYS A 79 -10.51 13.18 0.53
CA LYS A 79 -11.41 13.59 -0.56
C LYS A 79 -10.99 12.99 -1.89
N SER A 80 -9.69 13.01 -2.19
CA SER A 80 -9.13 12.38 -3.37
C SER A 80 -9.39 10.87 -3.35
N LYS A 81 -9.18 10.23 -2.21
CA LYS A 81 -9.41 8.80 -2.02
C LYS A 81 -10.88 8.42 -2.19
N ALA A 82 -11.80 9.21 -1.65
CA ALA A 82 -13.23 8.99 -1.80
C ALA A 82 -13.65 9.06 -3.27
N LYS A 83 -13.16 10.05 -4.00
CA LYS A 83 -13.42 10.23 -5.42
C LYS A 83 -12.89 9.06 -6.25
N PHE A 84 -11.66 8.65 -5.97
CA PHE A 84 -11.00 7.53 -6.63
C PHE A 84 -11.73 6.21 -6.36
N ALA A 85 -12.06 5.92 -5.10
CA ALA A 85 -12.77 4.71 -4.71
C ALA A 85 -14.14 4.63 -5.36
N LYS A 86 -14.90 5.72 -5.36
CA LYS A 86 -16.23 5.78 -5.98
C LYS A 86 -16.16 5.55 -7.48
N LYS A 87 -15.22 6.21 -8.15
CA LYS A 87 -15.05 6.11 -9.61
C LYS A 87 -14.75 4.69 -10.08
N HIS A 88 -13.95 3.95 -9.31
CA HIS A 88 -13.46 2.62 -9.69
C HIS A 88 -14.05 1.47 -8.88
N GLY A 89 -15.03 1.72 -8.02
CA GLY A 89 -15.70 0.67 -7.25
C GLY A 89 -14.80 -0.02 -6.22
N VAL A 90 -13.88 0.72 -5.60
CA VAL A 90 -12.94 0.18 -4.62
C VAL A 90 -13.62 0.01 -3.27
N THR A 91 -13.56 -1.20 -2.70
CA THR A 91 -14.19 -1.51 -1.41
C THR A 91 -13.22 -1.66 -0.25
N PHE A 92 -11.92 -1.83 -0.53
CA PHE A 92 -10.91 -1.89 0.53
C PHE A 92 -10.42 -0.48 0.90
N PRO A 93 -9.82 -0.32 2.10
CA PRO A 93 -9.35 1.00 2.53
C PRO A 93 -8.24 1.59 1.66
N LEU A 94 -8.41 2.84 1.26
CA LEU A 94 -7.39 3.67 0.64
C LEU A 94 -6.98 4.72 1.66
N LEU A 95 -5.76 4.62 2.16
CA LEU A 95 -5.28 5.40 3.30
C LEU A 95 -4.59 6.69 2.85
N ALA A 96 -4.93 7.79 3.51
CA ALA A 96 -4.39 9.11 3.21
C ALA A 96 -3.18 9.41 4.10
N ASP A 97 -1.98 9.40 3.51
CA ASP A 97 -0.73 9.76 4.17
C ASP A 97 -0.29 11.15 3.71
N ALA A 98 -1.13 12.16 4.02
CA ALA A 98 -1.00 13.50 3.47
C ALA A 98 0.34 14.19 3.79
N ASP A 99 0.94 13.90 4.94
CA ASP A 99 2.24 14.42 5.36
C ASP A 99 3.40 13.48 5.01
N HIS A 100 3.14 12.42 4.25
CA HIS A 100 4.09 11.37 3.85
C HIS A 100 4.89 10.72 4.99
N ALA A 101 4.44 10.87 6.25
CA ALA A 101 5.15 10.33 7.40
C ALA A 101 5.25 8.81 7.37
N VAL A 102 4.19 8.10 6.98
CA VAL A 102 4.19 6.64 6.89
C VAL A 102 5.04 6.18 5.71
N ALA A 103 4.93 6.87 4.57
CA ALA A 103 5.79 6.59 3.42
C ALA A 103 7.28 6.70 3.77
N GLU A 104 7.65 7.68 4.60
CA GLU A 104 9.01 7.83 5.10
C GLU A 104 9.43 6.66 5.99
N LYS A 105 8.56 6.26 6.94
CA LYS A 105 8.84 5.13 7.84
C LYS A 105 9.10 3.82 7.08
N TYR A 106 8.39 3.62 5.98
CA TYR A 106 8.53 2.41 5.16
C TYR A 106 9.61 2.53 4.09
N GLY A 107 10.31 3.67 4.04
CA GLY A 107 11.41 3.88 3.10
C GLY A 107 11.00 4.11 1.65
N VAL A 108 9.71 4.31 1.38
CA VAL A 108 9.19 4.44 0.02
C VAL A 108 9.11 5.89 -0.48
N TRP A 109 9.33 6.85 0.40
CA TRP A 109 9.41 8.27 0.07
C TRP A 109 10.84 8.58 -0.38
N GLN A 110 11.04 8.68 -1.68
CA GLN A 110 12.38 8.76 -2.27
C GLN A 110 12.47 9.85 -3.32
N GLU A 111 13.70 10.26 -3.62
CA GLU A 111 13.98 11.17 -4.73
C GLU A 111 13.73 10.45 -6.06
N LYS A 112 12.95 11.07 -6.92
CA LYS A 112 12.64 10.59 -8.26
C LYS A 112 13.11 11.64 -9.26
N ALA A 113 13.40 11.23 -10.50
CA ALA A 113 13.78 12.13 -11.55
C ALA A 113 12.87 11.93 -12.77
N ARG A 114 12.41 13.04 -13.35
CA ARG A 114 11.59 13.03 -14.56
C ARG A 114 11.91 14.26 -15.40
N TYR A 115 12.25 14.06 -16.66
CA TYR A 115 12.61 15.15 -17.58
C TYR A 115 13.68 16.09 -17.00
N GLY A 116 14.72 15.54 -16.39
CA GLY A 116 15.81 16.30 -15.79
C GLY A 116 15.49 17.00 -14.47
N ARG A 117 14.24 16.90 -13.97
CA ARG A 117 13.83 17.45 -12.69
C ARG A 117 13.83 16.37 -11.61
N LYS A 118 14.36 16.73 -10.45
CA LYS A 118 14.33 15.89 -9.25
C LYS A 118 13.17 16.31 -8.36
N TYR A 119 12.46 15.34 -7.80
CA TYR A 119 11.36 15.59 -6.86
C TYR A 119 11.23 14.41 -5.90
N MET A 120 10.62 14.65 -4.74
CA MET A 120 10.32 13.59 -3.78
C MET A 120 8.96 12.98 -4.11
N GLY A 121 8.87 11.67 -3.99
CA GLY A 121 7.61 10.97 -4.25
C GLY A 121 7.67 9.53 -3.78
N ILE A 122 6.52 8.85 -3.87
CA ILE A 122 6.43 7.43 -3.53
C ILE A 122 6.98 6.59 -4.67
N VAL A 123 7.93 5.72 -4.34
CA VAL A 123 8.36 4.63 -5.23
C VAL A 123 7.41 3.46 -5.00
N ARG A 124 6.72 3.01 -6.05
CA ARG A 124 5.71 1.95 -5.97
C ARG A 124 6.30 0.70 -5.32
N THR A 125 5.80 0.35 -4.14
CA THR A 125 6.32 -0.72 -3.30
C THR A 125 5.17 -1.42 -2.60
N THR A 126 5.21 -2.75 -2.53
CA THR A 126 4.21 -3.51 -1.79
C THR A 126 4.89 -4.30 -0.68
N TYR A 127 4.30 -4.23 0.51
CA TYR A 127 4.71 -5.02 1.68
C TYR A 127 3.63 -6.05 1.97
N LEU A 128 4.03 -7.31 2.13
CA LEU A 128 3.17 -8.35 2.69
C LEU A 128 3.59 -8.54 4.15
N ILE A 129 2.69 -8.23 5.06
CA ILE A 129 2.91 -8.28 6.51
C ILE A 129 2.18 -9.49 7.05
N ASP A 130 2.86 -10.34 7.83
CA ASP A 130 2.25 -11.54 8.41
C ASP A 130 1.41 -11.20 9.65
N GLY A 131 0.74 -12.22 10.21
CA GLY A 131 -0.12 -12.05 11.38
C GLY A 131 0.60 -11.62 12.65
N GLU A 132 1.92 -11.73 12.68
CA GLU A 132 2.77 -11.29 13.81
C GLU A 132 3.26 -9.84 13.63
N GLY A 133 2.89 -9.18 12.53
CA GLY A 133 3.30 -7.81 12.25
C GLY A 133 4.69 -7.68 11.64
N LYS A 134 5.24 -8.76 11.14
CA LYS A 134 6.55 -8.76 10.46
C LYS A 134 6.37 -8.75 8.95
N VAL A 135 7.30 -8.10 8.24
CA VAL A 135 7.33 -8.13 6.79
C VAL A 135 7.69 -9.55 6.34
N ALA A 136 6.76 -10.22 5.68
CA ALA A 136 7.00 -11.55 5.11
C ALA A 136 7.66 -11.45 3.75
N LYS A 137 7.26 -10.47 2.94
CA LYS A 137 7.80 -10.25 1.59
C LYS A 137 7.65 -8.79 1.19
N ARG A 138 8.53 -8.32 0.31
CA ARG A 138 8.50 -6.97 -0.23
C ARG A 138 8.74 -7.01 -1.74
N TRP A 139 7.98 -6.19 -2.47
CA TRP A 139 8.16 -6.00 -3.91
C TRP A 139 8.55 -4.54 -4.14
N ASP A 140 9.74 -4.33 -4.70
CA ASP A 140 10.29 -3.00 -4.96
C ASP A 140 10.09 -2.60 -6.41
N LYS A 141 9.96 -1.30 -6.67
CA LYS A 141 9.84 -0.75 -8.04
C LYS A 141 8.84 -1.55 -8.87
N VAL A 142 7.64 -1.70 -8.32
CA VAL A 142 6.61 -2.59 -8.83
C VAL A 142 6.21 -2.24 -10.27
N LYS A 143 6.18 -3.28 -11.11
CA LYS A 143 5.47 -3.25 -12.40
C LYS A 143 4.08 -3.80 -12.15
N VAL A 144 3.07 -3.05 -12.57
CA VAL A 144 1.68 -3.31 -12.19
C VAL A 144 1.12 -4.61 -12.76
N ASP A 145 1.51 -4.97 -13.99
CA ASP A 145 0.98 -6.14 -14.68
C ASP A 145 1.18 -7.42 -13.86
N ASP A 146 0.09 -8.13 -13.57
CA ASP A 146 0.05 -9.37 -12.79
C ASP A 146 0.55 -9.26 -11.34
N HIS A 147 0.88 -8.06 -10.89
CA HIS A 147 1.42 -7.83 -9.54
C HIS A 147 0.41 -8.23 -8.45
N ALA A 148 -0.84 -7.78 -8.55
CA ALA A 148 -1.85 -8.07 -7.54
C ALA A 148 -2.10 -9.58 -7.40
N ALA A 149 -2.11 -10.32 -8.49
CA ALA A 149 -2.26 -11.78 -8.47
C ALA A 149 -1.07 -12.47 -7.78
N GLU A 150 0.15 -12.00 -8.05
CA GLU A 150 1.36 -12.52 -7.41
C GLU A 150 1.34 -12.28 -5.90
N VAL A 151 0.97 -11.07 -5.48
CA VAL A 151 0.89 -10.71 -4.05
C VAL A 151 -0.21 -11.52 -3.36
N ALA A 152 -1.38 -11.66 -4.00
CA ALA A 152 -2.48 -12.44 -3.44
C ALA A 152 -2.08 -13.92 -3.24
N ALA A 153 -1.37 -14.51 -4.20
CA ALA A 153 -0.85 -15.87 -4.06
C ALA A 153 0.14 -16.01 -2.90
N ALA A 154 1.03 -15.03 -2.74
CA ALA A 154 1.98 -15.00 -1.62
C ALA A 154 1.26 -14.88 -0.26
N ALA A 155 0.22 -14.05 -0.17
CA ALA A 155 -0.59 -13.90 1.04
C ALA A 155 -1.32 -15.20 1.40
N ALA A 156 -1.86 -15.88 0.41
CA ALA A 156 -2.55 -17.17 0.62
C ALA A 156 -1.60 -18.28 1.09
N ALA A 157 -0.32 -18.15 0.81
CA ALA A 157 0.69 -19.13 1.20
C ALA A 157 1.25 -18.92 2.61
N LEU A 158 0.87 -17.85 3.30
CA LEU A 158 1.35 -17.59 4.67
C LEU A 158 0.74 -18.55 5.69
#